data_8ce97e7d81e1815d830dd5981243036b
#
_entry.id   8ce97e7d81e1815d830dd5981243036b
#
_cell.length_a   1.000
_cell.length_b   1.000
_cell.length_c   1.000
_cell.angle_alpha   90.00
_cell.angle_beta   90.00
_cell.angle_gamma   90.00
#
_symmetry.space_group_name_H-M   'P 1'
#
loop_
_entity.id
_entity.type
_entity.pdbx_description
1 polymer ?
#
loop_
_entity_poly.entity_id
_entity_poly.type
_entity_poly.pdbx_seq_one_letter_code
_entity_poly.pdbx_strand_id
1 'polypeptide(L)'
;MGKLIFRDPVLLCGVVYLLLYFDASGFLRLGLLAAILHELGHILVYGIQQRHLPVIEVTMTGFCMHTAGEKLSLRQRLVLAAAGPAVNFLLAGVWVLRLAQAATIRGSAFWAANLLTGLFNLLPIPPLDGAQMAACAGALWQQKHGKYAQTAGNDCKTGTFGVK
;
A
#
# COMPACT_ATOMS: atom_id res chain seq x y z
N MET A 1 -12.41 4.24 16.13
CA MET A 1 -13.10 3.07 15.57
C MET A 1 -12.89 3.05 14.07
N GLY A 2 -12.33 1.97 13.52
CA GLY A 2 -12.18 1.81 12.07
C GLY A 2 -13.55 1.88 11.39
N LYS A 3 -13.62 2.57 10.25
CA LYS A 3 -14.85 2.70 9.47
C LYS A 3 -14.54 2.27 8.04
N LEU A 4 -15.38 1.38 7.49
CA LEU A 4 -15.32 0.97 6.10
C LEU A 4 -16.35 1.79 5.33
N ILE A 5 -15.89 2.51 4.31
CA ILE A 5 -16.74 3.36 3.47
C ILE A 5 -16.66 2.83 2.04
N PHE A 6 -17.77 2.48 1.44
CA PHE A 6 -17.86 2.09 0.03
C PHE A 6 -18.38 3.29 -0.76
N ARG A 7 -17.59 3.76 -1.73
CA ARG A 7 -18.00 4.94 -2.52
C ARG A 7 -19.08 4.58 -3.55
N ASP A 8 -18.92 3.45 -4.24
CA ASP A 8 -19.89 2.97 -5.24
C ASP A 8 -20.05 1.44 -5.13
N PRO A 9 -20.74 0.94 -4.06
CA PRO A 9 -20.73 -0.50 -3.76
C PRO A 9 -21.39 -1.35 -4.84
N VAL A 10 -22.45 -0.85 -5.47
CA VAL A 10 -23.18 -1.60 -6.51
C VAL A 10 -22.32 -1.79 -7.76
N LEU A 11 -21.67 -0.70 -8.20
CA LEU A 11 -20.80 -0.72 -9.37
C LEU A 11 -19.56 -1.61 -9.11
N LEU A 12 -18.95 -1.48 -7.93
CA LEU A 12 -17.82 -2.30 -7.52
C LEU A 12 -18.18 -3.79 -7.51
N CYS A 13 -19.28 -4.16 -6.85
CA CYS A 13 -19.75 -5.55 -6.80
C CYS A 13 -20.10 -6.08 -8.20
N GLY A 14 -20.70 -5.26 -9.05
CA GLY A 14 -21.03 -5.64 -10.43
C GLY A 14 -19.78 -5.92 -11.27
N VAL A 15 -18.76 -5.06 -11.20
CA VAL A 15 -17.50 -5.25 -11.92
C VAL A 15 -16.75 -6.47 -11.40
N VAL A 16 -16.63 -6.64 -10.08
CA VAL A 16 -15.96 -7.79 -9.47
C VAL A 16 -16.70 -9.08 -9.85
N TYR A 17 -18.03 -9.09 -9.79
CA TYR A 17 -18.83 -10.23 -10.20
C TYR A 17 -18.60 -10.60 -11.67
N LEU A 18 -18.63 -9.61 -12.58
CA LEU A 18 -18.41 -9.82 -14.01
C LEU A 18 -17.00 -10.39 -14.27
N LEU A 19 -15.98 -9.80 -13.65
CA LEU A 19 -14.60 -10.28 -13.76
C LEU A 19 -14.46 -11.72 -13.26
N LEU A 20 -15.06 -12.06 -12.12
CA LEU A 20 -15.01 -13.41 -11.56
C LEU A 20 -15.86 -14.42 -12.37
N TYR A 21 -16.93 -13.95 -12.99
CA TYR A 21 -17.79 -14.79 -13.84
C TYR A 21 -17.06 -15.25 -15.11
N PHE A 22 -16.29 -14.34 -15.73
CA PHE A 22 -15.49 -14.66 -16.92
C PHE A 22 -14.13 -15.30 -16.60
N ASP A 23 -13.76 -15.44 -15.35
CA ASP A 23 -12.50 -16.07 -14.94
C ASP A 23 -12.59 -17.60 -14.94
N ALA A 24 -12.66 -18.20 -16.12
CA ALA A 24 -12.66 -19.64 -16.30
C ALA A 24 -11.33 -20.29 -15.83
N SER A 25 -10.23 -19.56 -15.87
CA SER A 25 -8.89 -20.02 -15.48
C SER A 25 -8.65 -20.00 -13.96
N GLY A 26 -9.37 -19.14 -13.24
CA GLY A 26 -9.16 -18.86 -11.81
C GLY A 26 -7.92 -17.98 -11.53
N PHE A 27 -7.22 -17.48 -12.56
CA PHE A 27 -6.01 -16.66 -12.36
C PHE A 27 -6.36 -15.27 -11.84
N LEU A 28 -7.46 -14.69 -12.27
CA LEU A 28 -7.91 -13.40 -11.77
C LEU A 28 -8.24 -13.45 -10.28
N ARG A 29 -8.85 -14.55 -9.81
CA ARG A 29 -9.11 -14.79 -8.38
C ARG A 29 -7.82 -14.80 -7.57
N LEU A 30 -6.76 -15.43 -8.09
CA LEU A 30 -5.44 -15.46 -7.44
C LEU A 30 -4.80 -14.06 -7.41
N GLY A 31 -4.92 -13.28 -8.48
CA GLY A 31 -4.49 -11.89 -8.52
C GLY A 31 -5.24 -11.00 -7.52
N LEU A 32 -6.57 -11.14 -7.47
CA LEU A 32 -7.40 -10.42 -6.49
C LEU A 32 -7.03 -10.80 -5.05
N LEU A 33 -6.79 -12.09 -4.79
CA LEU A 33 -6.33 -12.57 -3.49
C LEU A 33 -4.97 -11.95 -3.12
N ALA A 34 -4.03 -11.89 -4.05
CA ALA A 34 -2.73 -11.25 -3.83
C ALA A 34 -2.87 -9.75 -3.51
N ALA A 35 -3.79 -9.04 -4.18
CA ALA A 35 -4.09 -7.65 -3.90
C ALA A 35 -4.74 -7.46 -2.52
N ILE A 36 -5.69 -8.31 -2.14
CA ILE A 36 -6.31 -8.25 -0.80
C ILE A 36 -5.26 -8.49 0.29
N LEU A 37 -4.36 -9.47 0.12
CA LEU A 37 -3.30 -9.77 1.08
C LEU A 37 -2.30 -8.63 1.20
N HIS A 38 -2.02 -7.92 0.10
CA HIS A 38 -1.23 -6.69 0.07
C HIS A 38 -1.84 -5.61 0.96
N GLU A 39 -3.12 -5.30 0.76
CA GLU A 39 -3.85 -4.30 1.55
C GLU A 39 -3.95 -4.68 3.04
N LEU A 40 -4.14 -5.96 3.33
CA LEU A 40 -4.12 -6.46 4.70
C LEU A 40 -2.77 -6.22 5.38
N GLY A 41 -1.65 -6.24 4.63
CA GLY A 41 -0.33 -5.87 5.13
C GLY A 41 -0.30 -4.43 5.66
N HIS A 42 -0.84 -3.47 4.90
CA HIS A 42 -0.95 -2.07 5.33
C HIS A 42 -1.84 -1.91 6.56
N ILE A 43 -3.02 -2.55 6.54
CA ILE A 43 -3.97 -2.48 7.66
C ILE A 43 -3.38 -3.04 8.95
N LEU A 44 -2.67 -4.15 8.85
CA LEU A 44 -2.01 -4.80 10.00
C LEU A 44 -0.95 -3.88 10.61
N VAL A 45 -0.04 -3.36 9.80
CA VAL A 45 1.03 -2.47 10.27
C VAL A 45 0.47 -1.18 10.83
N TYR A 46 -0.55 -0.60 10.19
CA TYR A 46 -1.23 0.57 10.71
C TYR A 46 -1.87 0.30 12.08
N GLY A 47 -2.60 -0.81 12.21
CA GLY A 47 -3.22 -1.21 13.48
C GLY A 47 -2.22 -1.41 14.61
N ILE A 48 -1.05 -1.98 14.31
CA ILE A 48 0.06 -2.13 15.27
C ILE A 48 0.62 -0.76 15.67
N GLN A 49 0.82 0.15 14.71
CA GLN A 49 1.40 1.46 14.96
C GLN A 49 0.47 2.41 15.73
N GLN A 50 -0.82 2.39 15.40
CA GLN A 50 -1.80 3.35 15.92
C GLN A 50 -2.72 2.76 17.00
N ARG A 51 -2.70 1.43 17.21
CA ARG A 51 -3.58 0.70 18.13
C ARG A 51 -5.08 0.84 17.84
N HIS A 52 -5.44 1.26 16.65
CA HIS A 52 -6.80 1.28 16.14
C HIS A 52 -6.82 1.01 14.63
N LEU A 53 -7.98 0.63 14.11
CA LEU A 53 -8.13 0.37 12.68
C LEU A 53 -8.30 1.69 11.91
N PRO A 54 -7.73 1.79 10.69
CA PRO A 54 -7.89 2.96 9.84
C PRO A 54 -9.31 3.11 9.32
N VAL A 55 -9.61 4.30 8.80
CA VAL A 55 -10.78 4.49 7.95
C VAL A 55 -10.39 4.07 6.54
N ILE A 56 -11.04 3.03 6.02
CA ILE A 56 -10.76 2.47 4.70
C ILE A 56 -11.88 2.88 3.75
N GLU A 57 -11.55 3.59 2.69
CA GLU A 57 -12.46 3.88 1.60
C GLU A 57 -12.17 2.91 0.45
N VAL A 58 -13.19 2.13 0.07
CA VAL A 58 -13.10 1.21 -1.05
C VAL A 58 -13.61 1.91 -2.30
N THR A 59 -12.73 2.08 -3.28
CA THR A 59 -13.02 2.72 -4.56
C THR A 59 -12.79 1.74 -5.72
N MET A 60 -13.22 2.11 -6.92
CA MET A 60 -12.97 1.32 -8.14
C MET A 60 -11.47 1.16 -8.46
N THR A 61 -10.65 2.11 -8.02
CA THR A 61 -9.20 2.10 -8.26
C THR A 61 -8.40 1.36 -7.17
N GLY A 62 -9.07 0.87 -6.13
CA GLY A 62 -8.44 0.16 -5.01
C GLY A 62 -8.91 0.68 -3.65
N PHE A 63 -8.13 0.33 -2.63
CA PHE A 63 -8.38 0.75 -1.26
C PHE A 63 -7.62 2.04 -0.97
N CYS A 64 -8.33 3.04 -0.49
CA CYS A 64 -7.74 4.30 -0.04
C CYS A 64 -7.81 4.37 1.49
N MET A 65 -6.65 4.30 2.14
CA MET A 65 -6.56 4.42 3.59
C MET A 65 -6.47 5.90 3.96
N HIS A 66 -7.51 6.40 4.63
CA HIS A 66 -7.50 7.77 5.14
C HIS A 66 -6.74 7.82 6.47
N THR A 67 -5.53 8.34 6.43
CA THR A 67 -4.72 8.68 7.61
C THR A 67 -4.89 10.16 7.99
N ALA A 68 -5.95 10.81 7.48
CA ALA A 68 -6.18 12.24 7.67
C ALA A 68 -6.31 12.59 9.16
N GLY A 69 -5.46 13.49 9.60
CA GLY A 69 -5.40 13.97 10.98
C GLY A 69 -4.41 13.26 11.90
N GLU A 70 -3.79 12.18 11.49
CA GLU A 70 -2.79 11.47 12.29
C GLU A 70 -1.36 11.91 11.97
N LYS A 71 -0.63 12.24 13.03
CA LYS A 71 0.78 12.65 12.93
C LYS A 71 1.69 11.43 12.86
N LEU A 72 1.66 10.70 11.73
CA LEU A 72 2.62 9.64 11.47
C LEU A 72 4.02 10.25 11.23
N SER A 73 5.01 9.76 11.94
CA SER A 73 6.42 10.09 11.67
C SER A 73 6.84 9.58 10.28
N LEU A 74 7.89 10.17 9.69
CA LEU A 74 8.41 9.72 8.39
C LEU A 74 8.80 8.23 8.38
N ARG A 75 9.36 7.74 9.51
CA ARG A 75 9.68 6.31 9.65
C ARG A 75 8.43 5.44 9.67
N GLN A 76 7.40 5.85 10.39
CA GLN A 76 6.12 5.13 10.42
C GLN A 76 5.46 5.07 9.04
N ARG A 77 5.48 6.18 8.30
CA ARG A 77 4.98 6.22 6.92
C ARG A 77 5.77 5.30 5.99
N LEU A 78 7.11 5.28 6.11
CA LEU A 78 7.96 4.39 5.32
C LEU A 78 7.65 2.92 5.60
N VAL A 79 7.56 2.54 6.89
CA VAL A 79 7.23 1.17 7.29
C VAL A 79 5.82 0.79 6.83
N LEU A 80 4.86 1.72 6.94
CA LEU A 80 3.49 1.51 6.46
C LEU A 80 3.48 1.26 4.95
N ALA A 81 4.12 2.12 4.15
CA ALA A 81 4.19 1.96 2.69
C ALA A 81 4.92 0.67 2.26
N ALA A 82 5.91 0.22 3.03
CA ALA A 82 6.63 -1.03 2.74
C ALA A 82 5.83 -2.30 3.12
N ALA A 83 4.78 -2.18 3.94
CA ALA A 83 4.07 -3.32 4.52
C ALA A 83 3.36 -4.18 3.47
N GLY A 84 2.66 -3.57 2.51
CA GLY A 84 1.97 -4.29 1.43
C GLY A 84 2.94 -5.09 0.56
N PRO A 85 3.94 -4.44 -0.06
CA PRO A 85 4.95 -5.15 -0.84
C PRO A 85 5.68 -6.24 -0.04
N ALA A 86 5.99 -6.00 1.24
CA ALA A 86 6.67 -6.96 2.10
C ALA A 86 5.84 -8.25 2.28
N VAL A 87 4.52 -8.14 2.49
CA VAL A 87 3.63 -9.31 2.57
C VAL A 87 3.65 -10.10 1.26
N ASN A 88 3.57 -9.42 0.12
CA ASN A 88 3.58 -10.10 -1.17
C ASN A 88 4.91 -10.82 -1.44
N PHE A 89 6.05 -10.21 -1.13
CA PHE A 89 7.35 -10.87 -1.27
C PHE A 89 7.53 -12.02 -0.28
N LEU A 90 7.03 -11.90 0.94
CA LEU A 90 7.03 -12.98 1.91
C LEU A 90 6.24 -14.18 1.40
N LEU A 91 5.02 -13.93 0.89
CA LEU A 91 4.17 -14.97 0.31
C LEU A 91 4.81 -15.60 -0.93
N ALA A 92 5.39 -14.81 -1.81
CA ALA A 92 6.13 -15.31 -2.97
C ALA A 92 7.33 -16.17 -2.53
N GLY A 93 8.10 -15.75 -1.54
CA GLY A 93 9.22 -16.51 -0.98
C GLY A 93 8.81 -17.85 -0.37
N VAL A 94 7.74 -17.86 0.43
CA VAL A 94 7.18 -19.09 1.00
C VAL A 94 6.67 -20.01 -0.11
N TRP A 95 6.02 -19.44 -1.13
CA TRP A 95 5.41 -20.25 -2.19
C TRP A 95 6.43 -20.85 -3.15
N VAL A 96 7.57 -20.20 -3.39
CA VAL A 96 8.64 -20.79 -4.19
C VAL A 96 9.20 -22.08 -3.54
N LEU A 97 9.29 -22.11 -2.21
CA LEU A 97 9.71 -23.32 -1.50
C LEU A 97 8.68 -24.46 -1.63
N ARG A 98 7.39 -24.12 -1.67
CA ARG A 98 6.32 -25.09 -1.94
C ARG A 98 6.37 -25.62 -3.36
N LEU A 99 6.62 -24.75 -4.35
CA LEU A 99 6.74 -25.14 -5.77
C LEU A 99 7.94 -26.03 -6.03
N ALA A 100 9.01 -25.89 -5.26
CA ALA A 100 10.18 -26.79 -5.35
C ALA A 100 9.84 -28.22 -4.92
N GLN A 101 8.82 -28.41 -4.06
CA GLN A 101 8.37 -29.74 -3.62
C GLN A 101 7.27 -30.32 -4.51
N ALA A 102 6.30 -29.49 -4.93
CA ALA A 102 5.18 -29.87 -5.76
C ALA A 102 4.76 -28.69 -6.65
N ALA A 103 5.18 -28.70 -7.91
CA ALA A 103 4.82 -27.68 -8.88
C ALA A 103 3.37 -27.88 -9.34
N THR A 104 2.55 -26.85 -9.16
CA THR A 104 1.16 -26.81 -9.65
C THR A 104 0.91 -25.53 -10.42
N ILE A 105 0.07 -25.58 -11.47
CA ILE A 105 -0.27 -24.38 -12.27
C ILE A 105 -0.85 -23.27 -11.39
N ARG A 106 -1.76 -23.60 -10.48
CA ARG A 106 -2.36 -22.63 -9.57
C ARG A 106 -1.35 -22.06 -8.56
N GLY A 107 -0.45 -22.91 -8.07
CA GLY A 107 0.64 -22.48 -7.18
C GLY A 107 1.59 -21.52 -7.88
N SER A 108 2.01 -21.82 -9.12
CA SER A 108 2.85 -20.93 -9.93
C SER A 108 2.14 -19.59 -10.21
N ALA A 109 0.85 -19.64 -10.51
CA ALA A 109 0.05 -18.42 -10.72
C ALA A 109 -0.07 -17.57 -9.45
N PHE A 110 -0.27 -18.18 -8.28
CA PHE A 110 -0.31 -17.46 -7.00
C PHE A 110 1.05 -16.84 -6.65
N TRP A 111 2.13 -17.58 -6.86
CA TRP A 111 3.50 -17.06 -6.72
C TRP A 111 3.74 -15.85 -7.62
N ALA A 112 3.43 -15.99 -8.92
CA ALA A 112 3.60 -14.92 -9.89
C ALA A 112 2.74 -13.70 -9.57
N ALA A 113 1.48 -13.91 -9.16
CA ALA A 113 0.58 -12.82 -8.76
C ALA A 113 1.16 -12.01 -7.59
N ASN A 114 1.64 -12.68 -6.53
CA ASN A 114 2.25 -11.98 -5.40
C ASN A 114 3.54 -11.27 -5.80
N LEU A 115 4.43 -11.93 -6.57
CA LEU A 115 5.66 -11.31 -7.03
C LEU A 115 5.40 -10.07 -7.87
N LEU A 116 4.51 -10.17 -8.85
CA LEU A 116 4.16 -9.06 -9.74
C LEU A 116 3.45 -7.93 -8.98
N THR A 117 2.52 -8.23 -8.09
CA THR A 117 1.85 -7.21 -7.26
C THR A 117 2.87 -6.46 -6.40
N GLY A 118 3.78 -7.19 -5.75
CA GLY A 118 4.84 -6.57 -4.94
C GLY A 118 5.77 -5.68 -5.75
N LEU A 119 6.25 -6.17 -6.92
CA LEU A 119 7.12 -5.42 -7.81
C LEU A 119 6.43 -4.18 -8.39
N PHE A 120 5.18 -4.33 -8.83
CA PHE A 120 4.40 -3.22 -9.39
C PHE A 120 4.21 -2.12 -8.36
N ASN A 121 3.85 -2.46 -7.13
CA ASN A 121 3.66 -1.47 -6.07
C ASN A 121 4.96 -0.81 -5.59
N LEU A 122 6.13 -1.37 -5.89
CA LEU A 122 7.43 -0.71 -5.63
C LEU A 122 7.82 0.33 -6.66
N LEU A 123 7.09 0.46 -7.78
CA LEU A 123 7.38 1.50 -8.76
C LEU A 123 7.23 2.90 -8.13
N PRO A 124 8.18 3.83 -8.40
CA PRO A 124 8.13 5.17 -7.83
C PRO A 124 7.14 6.09 -8.58
N ILE A 125 5.92 5.60 -8.82
CA ILE A 125 4.85 6.27 -9.58
C ILE A 125 3.65 6.45 -8.65
N PRO A 126 3.19 7.68 -8.36
CA PRO A 126 1.96 7.89 -7.62
C PRO A 126 0.74 7.27 -8.35
N PRO A 127 -0.19 6.60 -7.66
CA PRO A 127 -0.38 6.52 -6.21
C PRO A 127 0.28 5.31 -5.51
N LEU A 128 1.22 4.60 -6.15
CA LEU A 128 1.81 3.35 -5.66
C LEU A 128 2.69 3.56 -4.40
N ASP A 129 2.89 2.50 -3.64
CA ASP A 129 3.66 2.52 -2.39
C ASP A 129 5.11 2.91 -2.58
N GLY A 130 5.72 2.51 -3.70
CA GLY A 130 7.09 2.86 -4.06
C GLY A 130 7.32 4.37 -4.15
N ALA A 131 6.32 5.13 -4.61
CA ALA A 131 6.40 6.59 -4.61
C ALA A 131 6.41 7.15 -3.18
N GLN A 132 5.56 6.63 -2.29
CA GLN A 132 5.53 7.02 -0.88
C GLN A 132 6.82 6.63 -0.15
N MET A 133 7.34 5.42 -0.42
CA MET A 133 8.62 4.95 0.12
C MET A 133 9.76 5.86 -0.32
N ALA A 134 9.85 6.19 -1.60
CA ALA A 134 10.89 7.07 -2.14
C ALA A 134 10.83 8.47 -1.52
N ALA A 135 9.63 9.05 -1.40
CA ALA A 135 9.41 10.35 -0.77
C ALA A 135 9.83 10.35 0.71
N CYS A 136 9.42 9.34 1.48
CA CYS A 136 9.77 9.21 2.90
C CYS A 136 11.28 8.96 3.08
N ALA A 137 11.89 8.10 2.25
CA ALA A 137 13.32 7.82 2.31
C ALA A 137 14.16 9.07 1.97
N GLY A 138 13.77 9.80 0.94
CA GLY A 138 14.40 11.07 0.57
C GLY A 138 14.32 12.13 1.68
N ALA A 139 13.14 12.26 2.32
CA ALA A 139 12.95 13.17 3.44
C ALA A 139 13.81 12.77 4.67
N LEU A 140 13.89 11.48 5.00
CA LEU A 140 14.74 10.97 6.07
C LEU A 140 16.22 11.20 5.78
N TRP A 141 16.65 11.01 4.54
CA TRP A 141 18.02 11.28 4.12
C TRP A 141 18.37 12.76 4.25
N GLN A 142 17.46 13.65 3.83
CA GLN A 142 17.63 15.10 3.97
C GLN A 142 17.69 15.55 5.43
N GLN A 143 16.85 14.99 6.31
CA GLN A 143 16.91 15.24 7.76
C GLN A 143 18.28 14.86 8.34
N LYS A 144 18.79 13.67 7.97
CA LYS A 144 20.09 13.18 8.46
C LYS A 144 21.25 14.08 8.00
N HIS A 145 21.15 14.73 6.84
CA HIS A 145 22.20 15.58 6.28
C HIS A 145 21.97 17.08 6.52
N GLY A 146 21.08 17.45 7.43
CA GLY A 146 20.92 18.83 7.93
C GLY A 146 20.26 19.81 6.97
N LYS A 147 19.84 19.38 5.78
CA LYS A 147 19.22 20.26 4.78
C LYS A 147 17.82 20.74 5.17
N TYR A 148 17.09 20.00 6.00
CA TYR A 148 15.75 20.37 6.48
C TYR A 148 15.79 21.46 7.57
N ALA A 149 16.83 21.51 8.38
CA ALA A 149 16.95 22.51 9.46
C ALA A 149 17.10 23.93 8.92
N GLN A 150 17.72 24.11 7.75
CA GLN A 150 17.90 25.43 7.14
C GLN A 150 16.63 25.94 6.45
N THR A 151 15.84 25.06 5.82
CA THR A 151 14.59 25.47 5.14
C THR A 151 13.51 25.85 6.16
N ALA A 152 13.34 25.08 7.22
CA ALA A 152 12.39 25.39 8.29
C ALA A 152 12.76 26.65 9.08
N GLY A 153 14.06 26.94 9.23
CA GLY A 153 14.55 28.17 9.89
C GLY A 153 14.36 29.45 9.06
N ASN A 154 14.32 29.33 7.73
CA ASN A 154 14.09 30.46 6.84
C ASN A 154 12.60 30.78 6.66
N ASP A 155 11.74 29.79 6.64
CA ASP A 155 10.28 30.00 6.54
C ASP A 155 9.71 30.66 7.82
N CYS A 156 10.32 30.44 9.00
CA CYS A 156 9.96 31.16 10.22
C CYS A 156 10.41 32.62 10.24
N LYS A 157 11.38 33.03 9.40
CA LYS A 157 11.89 34.40 9.35
C LYS A 157 11.20 35.27 8.30
N THR A 158 10.46 34.70 7.36
CA THR A 158 9.74 35.43 6.28
C THR A 158 8.23 35.47 6.46
N GLY A 159 7.70 35.12 7.64
CA GLY A 159 6.28 35.17 7.96
C GLY A 159 5.75 36.59 8.17
N THR A 160 5.83 37.45 7.17
CA THR A 160 4.96 38.62 7.06
C THR A 160 3.69 38.20 6.33
N PHE A 161 2.69 37.74 7.09
CA PHE A 161 1.32 37.65 6.61
C PHE A 161 0.80 39.07 6.33
N GLY A 162 0.85 39.49 5.07
CA GLY A 162 0.11 40.62 4.58
C GLY A 162 -1.38 40.26 4.50
N VAL A 163 -2.14 40.69 5.51
CA VAL A 163 -3.60 40.78 5.41
C VAL A 163 -3.94 41.88 4.44
N LYS A 164 -4.62 41.57 3.36
CA LYS A 164 -5.54 42.47 2.66
C LYS A 164 -6.77 41.68 2.21
#